data_103f1375fa335e6170071a95d065b58b
#
_entry.id   103f1375fa335e6170071a95d065b58b
#
_cell.length_a   1.000
_cell.length_b   1.000
_cell.length_c   1.000
_cell.angle_alpha   90.00
_cell.angle_beta   90.00
_cell.angle_gamma   90.00
#
_symmetry.space_group_name_H-M   'P 1'
#
loop_
_entity.id
_entity.type
_entity.pdbx_description
1 polymer ?
#
loop_
_entity_poly.entity_id
_entity_poly.type
_entity_poly.pdbx_seq_one_letter_code
_entity_poly.pdbx_strand_id
1 'polypeptide(L)'
;MIYIIGLGPNDSSNIKENIKNLLLNNTSAKIIARTKEHPAIDFLEQNNILFETCDKFYTESDNFENTYNNIASYILEVAEKNDVMYLVPGHPMVAELTTQLLIKNGKNVKVIGGESFLDSCFNAAQFDPVEGFTLADATAPETLSSVNPHNHLLIT
;
A
#
# COMPACT_ATOMS: atom_id res chain seq x y z
N MET A 1 -2.22 -11.58 13.98
CA MET A 1 -2.06 -10.10 13.81
C MET A 1 -1.81 -9.79 12.34
N ILE A 2 -2.35 -8.70 11.82
CA ILE A 2 -2.05 -8.23 10.45
C ILE A 2 -1.28 -6.91 10.57
N TYR A 3 -0.07 -6.87 10.03
CA TYR A 3 0.72 -5.65 9.86
C TYR A 3 0.62 -5.23 8.40
N ILE A 4 0.06 -4.04 8.12
CA ILE A 4 0.03 -3.47 6.78
C ILE A 4 1.18 -2.46 6.69
N ILE A 5 2.12 -2.71 5.79
CA ILE A 5 3.42 -2.05 5.77
C ILE A 5 3.64 -1.37 4.43
N GLY A 6 3.88 -0.06 4.44
CA GLY A 6 4.22 0.70 3.24
C GLY A 6 5.70 0.61 2.90
N LEU A 7 6.00 0.22 1.68
CA LEU A 7 7.37 0.09 1.17
C LEU A 7 7.97 1.40 0.62
N GLY A 8 7.18 2.47 0.60
CA GLY A 8 7.58 3.69 -0.10
C GLY A 8 7.23 3.67 -1.59
N PRO A 9 7.37 4.80 -2.30
CA PRO A 9 6.84 4.97 -3.66
C PRO A 9 7.77 4.45 -4.77
N ASN A 10 8.99 4.04 -4.44
CA ASN A 10 10.01 3.69 -5.41
C ASN A 10 10.82 2.46 -4.96
N ASP A 11 12.14 2.50 -5.07
CA ASP A 11 13.05 1.40 -4.75
C ASP A 11 13.34 1.27 -3.23
N SER A 12 14.30 0.44 -2.90
CA SER A 12 14.70 0.16 -1.51
C SER A 12 15.23 1.38 -0.75
N SER A 13 15.60 2.48 -1.42
CA SER A 13 16.04 3.72 -0.75
C SER A 13 14.89 4.43 -0.03
N ASN A 14 13.65 4.26 -0.51
CA ASN A 14 12.45 4.81 0.11
C ASN A 14 11.84 3.90 1.20
N ILE A 15 12.36 2.69 1.41
CA ILE A 15 11.95 1.87 2.54
C ILE A 15 12.56 2.45 3.81
N LYS A 16 11.72 2.87 4.76
CA LYS A 16 12.19 3.40 6.05
C LYS A 16 13.03 2.36 6.80
N GLU A 17 14.08 2.81 7.47
CA GLU A 17 15.02 1.93 8.17
C GLU A 17 14.36 1.01 9.22
N ASN A 18 13.37 1.52 9.93
CA ASN A 18 12.62 0.71 10.88
C ASN A 18 11.81 -0.42 10.20
N ILE A 19 11.35 -0.21 8.95
CA ILE A 19 10.67 -1.22 8.16
C ILE A 19 11.66 -2.26 7.66
N LYS A 20 12.83 -1.85 7.15
CA LYS A 20 13.91 -2.78 6.77
C LYS A 20 14.28 -3.69 7.94
N ASN A 21 14.50 -3.12 9.11
CA ASN A 21 14.81 -3.86 10.32
C ASN A 21 13.69 -4.81 10.74
N LEU A 22 12.42 -4.39 10.59
CA LEU A 22 11.27 -5.25 10.88
C LEU A 22 11.22 -6.48 9.95
N LEU A 23 11.46 -6.27 8.66
CA LEU A 23 11.46 -7.34 7.65
C LEU A 23 12.66 -8.30 7.83
N LEU A 24 13.86 -7.77 8.07
CA LEU A 24 15.08 -8.56 8.27
C LEU A 24 15.03 -9.41 9.54
N ASN A 25 14.41 -8.92 10.60
CA ASN A 25 14.28 -9.63 11.87
C ASN A 25 13.01 -10.49 11.98
N ASN A 26 12.20 -10.55 10.91
CA ASN A 26 11.01 -11.40 10.92
C ASN A 26 11.37 -12.88 10.89
N THR A 27 10.88 -13.64 11.87
CA THR A 27 11.14 -15.08 12.00
C THR A 27 9.90 -15.95 11.88
N SER A 28 8.70 -15.36 11.92
CA SER A 28 7.47 -16.14 12.07
C SER A 28 6.27 -15.64 11.28
N ALA A 29 6.17 -14.34 11.02
CA ALA A 29 5.03 -13.81 10.25
C ALA A 29 5.18 -14.17 8.77
N LYS A 30 4.06 -14.52 8.12
CA LYS A 30 4.02 -14.66 6.68
C LYS A 30 4.10 -13.29 6.02
N ILE A 31 4.98 -13.14 5.04
CA ILE A 31 5.12 -11.92 4.25
C ILE A 31 4.36 -12.11 2.94
N ILE A 32 3.42 -11.18 2.68
CA ILE A 32 2.60 -11.16 1.47
C ILE A 32 2.74 -9.78 0.84
N ALA A 33 3.32 -9.68 -0.34
CA ALA A 33 3.40 -8.45 -1.09
C ALA A 33 2.17 -8.29 -1.99
N ARG A 34 1.65 -7.07 -2.09
CA ARG A 34 0.54 -6.75 -3.00
C ARG A 34 0.86 -7.13 -4.45
N THR A 35 2.08 -6.85 -4.88
CA THR A 35 2.60 -7.19 -6.21
C THR A 35 4.11 -7.35 -6.16
N LYS A 36 4.65 -8.16 -7.06
CA LYS A 36 6.09 -8.24 -7.29
C LYS A 36 6.64 -7.14 -8.20
N GLU A 37 5.77 -6.45 -8.93
CA GLU A 37 6.12 -5.43 -9.93
C GLU A 37 6.47 -4.06 -9.31
N HIS A 38 6.87 -4.03 -8.04
CA HIS A 38 7.30 -2.82 -7.35
C HIS A 38 8.81 -2.84 -7.08
N PRO A 39 9.57 -1.78 -7.41
CA PRO A 39 11.05 -1.80 -7.29
C PRO A 39 11.58 -2.09 -5.88
N ALA A 40 10.82 -1.75 -4.83
CA ALA A 40 11.20 -2.07 -3.45
C ALA A 40 11.24 -3.58 -3.15
N ILE A 41 10.65 -4.42 -4.00
CA ILE A 41 10.70 -5.89 -3.85
C ILE A 41 12.12 -6.43 -3.99
N ASP A 42 12.97 -5.77 -4.75
CA ASP A 42 14.40 -6.11 -4.86
C ASP A 42 15.06 -6.22 -3.47
N PHE A 43 14.62 -5.42 -2.49
CA PHE A 43 15.13 -5.51 -1.12
C PHE A 43 14.83 -6.88 -0.48
N LEU A 44 13.66 -7.42 -0.71
CA LEU A 44 13.29 -8.75 -0.17
C LEU A 44 14.13 -9.84 -0.83
N GLU A 45 14.26 -9.78 -2.15
CA GLU A 45 15.01 -10.77 -2.93
C GLU A 45 16.51 -10.76 -2.58
N GLN A 46 17.13 -9.57 -2.54
CA GLN A 46 18.55 -9.40 -2.19
C GLN A 46 18.89 -9.87 -0.78
N ASN A 47 17.92 -9.83 0.14
CA ASN A 47 18.09 -10.28 1.52
C ASN A 47 17.56 -11.69 1.76
N ASN A 48 17.17 -12.43 0.70
CA ASN A 48 16.62 -13.79 0.77
C ASN A 48 15.40 -13.89 1.70
N ILE A 49 14.58 -12.85 1.78
CA ILE A 49 13.35 -12.83 2.54
C ILE A 49 12.27 -13.55 1.73
N LEU A 50 11.71 -14.63 2.28
CA LEU A 50 10.64 -15.38 1.63
C LEU A 50 9.32 -14.61 1.71
N PHE A 51 8.64 -14.48 0.59
CA PHE A 51 7.33 -13.80 0.49
C PHE A 51 6.45 -14.45 -0.58
N GLU A 52 5.15 -14.24 -0.43
CA GLU A 52 4.13 -14.55 -1.44
C GLU A 52 3.65 -13.25 -2.09
N THR A 53 2.99 -13.32 -3.26
CA THR A 53 2.42 -12.15 -3.92
C THR A 53 0.93 -12.31 -4.22
N CYS A 54 0.25 -11.18 -4.36
CA CYS A 54 -1.17 -11.14 -4.72
C CYS A 54 -1.41 -10.98 -6.24
N ASP A 55 -0.37 -11.07 -7.07
CA ASP A 55 -0.47 -10.83 -8.53
C ASP A 55 -1.51 -11.73 -9.21
N LYS A 56 -1.68 -12.97 -8.75
CA LYS A 56 -2.69 -13.90 -9.29
C LYS A 56 -4.12 -13.32 -9.26
N PHE A 57 -4.47 -12.54 -8.22
CA PHE A 57 -5.80 -11.98 -8.09
C PHE A 57 -6.11 -10.91 -9.15
N TYR A 58 -5.07 -10.26 -9.70
CA TYR A 58 -5.22 -9.30 -10.79
C TYR A 58 -5.49 -9.98 -12.15
N THR A 59 -5.05 -11.21 -12.31
CA THR A 59 -5.28 -12.01 -13.53
C THR A 59 -6.57 -12.82 -13.49
N GLU A 60 -7.03 -13.16 -12.29
CA GLU A 60 -8.19 -14.05 -12.08
C GLU A 60 -9.52 -13.29 -11.85
N SER A 61 -9.46 -11.96 -11.60
CA SER A 61 -10.65 -11.16 -11.30
C SER A 61 -11.11 -10.34 -12.50
N ASP A 62 -12.43 -10.22 -12.66
CA ASP A 62 -13.07 -9.50 -13.78
C ASP A 62 -12.98 -7.97 -13.64
N ASN A 63 -12.77 -7.46 -12.42
CA ASN A 63 -12.68 -6.03 -12.13
C ASN A 63 -11.86 -5.77 -10.86
N PHE A 64 -11.41 -4.53 -10.69
CA PHE A 64 -10.59 -4.12 -9.55
C PHE A 64 -11.28 -4.28 -8.19
N GLU A 65 -12.57 -4.06 -8.09
CA GLU A 65 -13.30 -4.21 -6.83
C GLU A 65 -13.25 -5.67 -6.35
N ASN A 66 -13.49 -6.63 -7.24
CA ASN A 66 -13.38 -8.05 -6.94
C ASN A 66 -11.93 -8.42 -6.59
N THR A 67 -10.94 -7.88 -7.32
CA THR A 67 -9.52 -8.09 -7.01
C THR A 67 -9.20 -7.72 -5.56
N TYR A 68 -9.56 -6.52 -5.15
CA TYR A 68 -9.23 -6.04 -3.80
C TYR A 68 -9.99 -6.79 -2.70
N ASN A 69 -11.25 -7.17 -2.94
CA ASN A 69 -12.02 -8.01 -2.03
C ASN A 69 -11.41 -9.42 -1.89
N ASN A 70 -10.96 -10.02 -2.98
CA ASN A 70 -10.32 -11.34 -2.98
C ASN A 70 -8.97 -11.30 -2.25
N ILE A 71 -8.16 -10.26 -2.46
CA ILE A 71 -6.91 -10.08 -1.73
C ILE A 71 -7.19 -9.91 -0.23
N ALA A 72 -8.13 -9.05 0.14
CA ALA A 72 -8.47 -8.86 1.54
C ALA A 72 -8.95 -10.14 2.21
N SER A 73 -9.83 -10.90 1.53
CA SER A 73 -10.34 -12.19 2.02
C SER A 73 -9.21 -13.21 2.22
N TYR A 74 -8.29 -13.31 1.26
CA TYR A 74 -7.13 -14.18 1.34
C TYR A 74 -6.22 -13.82 2.53
N ILE A 75 -5.92 -12.55 2.74
CA ILE A 75 -5.09 -12.09 3.85
C ILE A 75 -5.76 -12.39 5.19
N LEU A 76 -7.08 -12.16 5.30
CA LEU A 76 -7.85 -12.48 6.50
C LEU A 76 -7.82 -13.98 6.82
N GLU A 77 -7.98 -14.84 5.81
CA GLU A 77 -7.91 -16.30 5.96
C GLU A 77 -6.51 -16.74 6.45
N VAL A 78 -5.44 -16.22 5.84
CA VAL A 78 -4.07 -16.51 6.27
C VAL A 78 -3.83 -16.06 7.70
N ALA A 79 -4.41 -14.92 8.08
CA ALA A 79 -4.25 -14.33 9.41
C ALA A 79 -4.99 -15.09 10.52
N GLU A 80 -5.89 -16.02 10.18
CA GLU A 80 -6.51 -16.92 11.19
C GLU A 80 -5.49 -17.81 11.88
N LYS A 81 -4.41 -18.19 11.18
CA LYS A 81 -3.41 -19.16 11.65
C LYS A 81 -2.00 -18.58 11.81
N ASN A 82 -1.75 -17.40 11.25
CA ASN A 82 -0.42 -16.79 11.21
C ASN A 82 -0.49 -15.32 11.56
N ASP A 83 0.61 -14.74 12.01
CA ASP A 83 0.83 -13.31 11.85
C ASP A 83 1.17 -13.03 10.39
N VAL A 84 0.67 -11.91 9.85
CA VAL A 84 0.84 -11.54 8.44
C VAL A 84 1.46 -10.16 8.35
N MET A 85 2.47 -10.00 7.52
CA MET A 85 3.01 -8.73 7.05
C MET A 85 2.56 -8.52 5.61
N TYR A 86 1.53 -7.69 5.40
CA TYR A 86 1.06 -7.30 4.09
C TYR A 86 1.79 -6.06 3.62
N LEU A 87 2.58 -6.20 2.56
CA LEU A 87 3.44 -5.15 2.02
C LEU A 87 2.75 -4.48 0.83
N VAL A 88 2.66 -3.15 0.89
CA VAL A 88 2.03 -2.35 -0.18
C VAL A 88 2.99 -1.29 -0.71
N PRO A 89 2.89 -0.90 -1.99
CA PRO A 89 3.56 0.27 -2.54
C PRO A 89 3.20 1.55 -1.79
N GLY A 90 4.12 2.47 -1.65
CA GLY A 90 3.86 3.78 -1.07
C GLY A 90 3.45 3.75 0.40
N HIS A 91 2.43 4.52 0.73
CA HIS A 91 1.86 4.61 2.07
C HIS A 91 0.53 3.84 2.15
N PRO A 92 0.32 2.96 3.14
CA PRO A 92 -0.86 2.07 3.21
C PRO A 92 -2.22 2.79 3.24
N MET A 93 -2.25 4.05 3.63
CA MET A 93 -3.50 4.84 3.74
C MET A 93 -3.75 5.73 2.51
N VAL A 94 -2.91 5.64 1.48
CA VAL A 94 -3.03 6.50 0.29
C VAL A 94 -3.30 5.63 -0.94
N ALA A 95 -4.47 5.79 -1.53
CA ALA A 95 -4.94 5.06 -2.72
C ALA A 95 -4.82 3.51 -2.60
N GLU A 96 -5.15 2.96 -1.41
CA GLU A 96 -4.99 1.53 -1.10
C GLU A 96 -6.29 0.95 -0.51
N LEU A 97 -7.18 0.49 -1.40
CA LEU A 97 -8.50 -0.01 -1.01
C LEU A 97 -8.42 -1.29 -0.16
N THR A 98 -7.48 -2.20 -0.47
CA THR A 98 -7.30 -3.43 0.32
C THR A 98 -6.99 -3.12 1.78
N THR A 99 -6.21 -2.07 2.05
CA THR A 99 -5.94 -1.60 3.41
C THR A 99 -7.23 -1.22 4.14
N GLN A 100 -8.13 -0.47 3.48
CA GLN A 100 -9.42 -0.08 4.07
C GLN A 100 -10.28 -1.30 4.40
N LEU A 101 -10.33 -2.28 3.50
CA LEU A 101 -11.05 -3.54 3.70
C LEU A 101 -10.50 -4.34 4.87
N LEU A 102 -9.17 -4.43 5.00
CA LEU A 102 -8.51 -5.12 6.10
C LEU A 102 -8.74 -4.43 7.45
N ILE A 103 -8.71 -3.10 7.51
CA ILE A 103 -9.00 -2.34 8.72
C ILE A 103 -10.46 -2.54 9.15
N LYS A 104 -11.40 -2.54 8.19
CA LYS A 104 -12.82 -2.71 8.47
C LYS A 104 -13.18 -4.11 8.96
N ASN A 105 -12.54 -5.15 8.42
CA ASN A 105 -12.93 -6.54 8.62
C ASN A 105 -11.96 -7.34 9.51
N GLY A 106 -10.74 -6.86 9.71
CA GLY A 106 -9.73 -7.52 10.52
C GLY A 106 -9.85 -7.23 12.00
N LYS A 107 -9.56 -8.23 12.85
CA LYS A 107 -9.67 -8.08 14.32
C LYS A 107 -8.45 -7.42 14.97
N ASN A 108 -7.26 -7.61 14.40
CA ASN A 108 -6.00 -7.11 14.96
C ASN A 108 -5.13 -6.60 13.81
N VAL A 109 -5.41 -5.37 13.35
CA VAL A 109 -4.71 -4.74 12.24
C VAL A 109 -3.86 -3.59 12.76
N LYS A 110 -2.61 -3.53 12.33
CA LYS A 110 -1.68 -2.44 12.61
C LYS A 110 -1.10 -1.91 11.31
N VAL A 111 -1.28 -0.62 11.07
CA VAL A 111 -0.71 0.06 9.91
C VAL A 111 0.66 0.63 10.27
N ILE A 112 1.66 0.36 9.43
CA ILE A 112 3.02 0.92 9.52
C ILE A 112 3.26 1.71 8.24
N GLY A 113 3.24 3.05 8.36
CA GLY A 113 3.32 3.95 7.22
C GLY A 113 4.67 3.93 6.51
N GLY A 114 4.63 3.91 5.20
CA GLY A 114 5.75 4.21 4.31
C GLY A 114 5.79 5.69 3.92
N GLU A 115 6.69 6.05 3.02
CA GLU A 115 6.67 7.30 2.28
C GLU A 115 5.59 7.19 1.18
N SER A 116 4.90 8.29 0.89
CA SER A 116 3.85 8.34 -0.15
C SER A 116 4.40 8.91 -1.47
N PHE A 117 3.78 8.56 -2.60
CA PHE A 117 4.02 9.27 -3.85
C PHE A 117 3.66 10.75 -3.76
N LEU A 118 2.80 11.15 -2.82
CA LEU A 118 2.46 12.56 -2.58
C LEU A 118 3.68 13.39 -2.21
N ASP A 119 4.60 12.84 -1.42
CA ASP A 119 5.84 13.54 -1.05
C ASP A 119 6.66 13.88 -2.30
N SER A 120 6.74 12.95 -3.25
CA SER A 120 7.39 13.16 -4.55
C SER A 120 6.64 14.18 -5.43
N CYS A 121 5.31 14.18 -5.40
CA CYS A 121 4.49 15.16 -6.12
C CYS A 121 4.70 16.58 -5.58
N PHE A 122 4.71 16.76 -4.26
CA PHE A 122 4.96 18.07 -3.65
C PHE A 122 6.34 18.61 -4.03
N ASN A 123 7.36 17.75 -4.01
CA ASN A 123 8.70 18.11 -4.42
C ASN A 123 8.78 18.50 -5.91
N ALA A 124 8.13 17.76 -6.79
CA ALA A 124 8.15 18.01 -8.24
C ALA A 124 7.36 19.24 -8.63
N ALA A 125 6.19 19.44 -8.02
CA ALA A 125 5.31 20.56 -8.31
C ALA A 125 5.69 21.84 -7.53
N GLN A 126 6.54 21.73 -6.52
CA GLN A 126 7.07 22.84 -5.71
C GLN A 126 5.97 23.70 -5.08
N PHE A 127 4.92 23.09 -4.55
CA PHE A 127 3.90 23.77 -3.77
C PHE A 127 3.83 23.23 -2.33
N ASP A 128 3.42 24.09 -1.41
CA ASP A 128 3.18 23.71 -0.02
C ASP A 128 1.74 23.19 0.14
N PRO A 129 1.53 21.93 0.51
CA PRO A 129 0.20 21.36 0.71
C PRO A 129 -0.64 22.10 1.76
N VAL A 130 -0.02 22.91 2.64
CA VAL A 130 -0.71 23.79 3.62
C VAL A 130 -1.53 24.88 2.92
N GLU A 131 -1.16 25.27 1.71
CA GLU A 131 -1.94 26.22 0.88
C GLU A 131 -3.27 25.63 0.40
N GLY A 132 -3.48 24.32 0.61
CA GLY A 132 -4.65 23.56 0.22
C GLY A 132 -4.45 22.80 -1.08
N PHE A 133 -4.74 21.50 -1.04
CA PHE A 133 -4.80 20.68 -2.25
C PHE A 133 -5.94 19.67 -2.17
N THR A 134 -6.35 19.18 -3.32
CA THR A 134 -7.32 18.10 -3.46
C THR A 134 -6.62 16.90 -4.11
N LEU A 135 -6.79 15.73 -3.50
CA LEU A 135 -6.44 14.46 -4.13
C LEU A 135 -7.72 13.83 -4.67
N ALA A 136 -7.74 13.54 -5.97
CA ALA A 136 -8.90 12.94 -6.63
C ALA A 136 -8.49 11.66 -7.36
N ASP A 137 -9.42 10.71 -7.42
CA ASP A 137 -9.28 9.47 -8.16
C ASP A 137 -9.91 9.65 -9.57
N ALA A 138 -9.13 9.46 -10.63
CA ALA A 138 -9.59 9.56 -12.01
C ALA A 138 -10.67 8.49 -12.35
N THR A 139 -10.68 7.39 -11.62
CA THR A 139 -11.65 6.30 -11.81
C THR A 139 -12.95 6.52 -11.04
N ALA A 140 -13.00 7.52 -10.14
CA ALA A 140 -14.15 7.90 -9.34
C ALA A 140 -14.58 9.35 -9.63
N PRO A 141 -15.35 9.60 -10.72
CA PRO A 141 -15.70 10.96 -11.19
C PRO A 141 -16.40 11.81 -10.14
N GLU A 142 -17.09 11.20 -9.19
CA GLU A 142 -17.75 11.89 -8.07
C GLU A 142 -16.73 12.63 -7.19
N THR A 143 -15.49 12.19 -7.12
CA THR A 143 -14.43 12.87 -6.35
C THR A 143 -14.05 14.20 -6.97
N LEU A 144 -14.27 14.36 -8.28
CA LEU A 144 -13.98 15.58 -9.04
C LEU A 144 -15.07 16.65 -8.87
N SER A 145 -16.28 16.27 -8.47
CA SER A 145 -17.42 17.20 -8.34
C SER A 145 -17.23 18.24 -7.23
N SER A 146 -16.36 17.97 -6.26
CA SER A 146 -16.07 18.84 -5.12
C SER A 146 -14.74 19.61 -5.25
N VAL A 147 -14.10 19.60 -6.42
CA VAL A 147 -12.82 20.25 -6.64
C VAL A 147 -12.97 21.78 -6.55
N ASN A 148 -12.16 22.38 -5.68
CA ASN A 148 -12.04 23.83 -5.61
C ASN A 148 -11.02 24.30 -6.67
N PRO A 149 -11.42 25.13 -7.67
CA PRO A 149 -10.52 25.58 -8.73
C PRO A 149 -9.37 26.50 -8.24
N HIS A 150 -9.43 26.95 -6.99
CA HIS A 150 -8.37 27.75 -6.37
C HIS A 150 -7.34 26.91 -5.60
N ASN A 151 -7.55 25.61 -5.48
CA ASN A 151 -6.61 24.69 -4.84
C ASN A 151 -5.79 23.93 -5.87
N HIS A 152 -4.60 23.47 -5.46
CA HIS A 152 -3.85 22.51 -6.25
C HIS A 152 -4.63 21.20 -6.35
N LEU A 153 -4.62 20.56 -7.52
CA LEU A 153 -5.31 19.30 -7.78
C LEU A 153 -4.28 18.24 -8.19
N LEU A 154 -4.25 17.15 -7.44
CA LEU A 154 -3.56 15.91 -7.80
C LEU A 154 -4.61 14.87 -8.22
N ILE A 155 -4.43 14.27 -9.38
CA ILE A 155 -5.31 13.22 -9.90
C ILE A 155 -4.48 11.94 -10.02
N THR A 156 -4.99 10.85 -9.46
CA THR A 156 -4.35 9.53 -9.49
C THR A 156 -5.16 8.53 -10.28
#